data_a20c45f041cd44d6484f293d464194a9
#
_entry.id   a20c45f041cd44d6484f293d464194a9
#
_cell.length_a   1.000
_cell.length_b   1.000
_cell.length_c   1.000
_cell.angle_alpha   90.00
_cell.angle_beta   90.00
_cell.angle_gamma   90.00
#
_symmetry.space_group_name_H-M   'P 1'
#
loop_
_entity.id
_entity.type
_entity.pdbx_description
1 polymer ?
#
loop_
_entity_poly.entity_id
_entity_poly.type
_entity_poly.pdbx_seq_one_letter_code
_entity_poly.pdbx_strand_id
1 'polypeptide(L)'
;MQSLVRAVTGSIVVAVIAACGGGGGGGPAPLAITSTTADDGVVGVAYSETIAATGGSGTRTFSISAGALPAGLAISTAGAISGTPSGPAGTASFTVSVADSANPPQTDTQALTIDIVDPLLITTASLSATAVGAVYAETVVAAGGTAPYDFTISLGTLPSGLALSAAGVITGTVSATARSETFTVLVADSSSPQLAVTQEYTISVALEITTTTLPDATGGVAYSASLEAQGGLLPLTWSITAGALPAGLSGNAATGEISGTPDAVCVSATAVFTAQVTDSATPPATDTQAAIDLTVNPALLDITNNTLPSGVIGTAYNASVLVSGGVPPYAFAVTAGTLPSQLALDAATGAITGTPDTIETQSFDITVTDSCPDSVTETLSITINAVSLGRNDSVATATTLPGNGTYAASISPSGHPNTVLEPDEDYYEIATTAASTVTVDINADVNGSPLDSVIEIVNASGVQLNTCVAPTFTSPCFDDDEVLGVDLDSFLEVQVSGATTIYIHVVDFGSNARPDKLYDLVISGVN
;
A
#
# COMPACT_ATOMS: atom_id res chain seq x y z
N MET A 1 18.05 17.80 -36.40
CA MET A 1 18.39 16.92 -37.55
C MET A 1 17.07 16.48 -38.17
N GLN A 2 16.71 17.10 -39.29
CA GLN A 2 15.45 16.78 -39.99
C GLN A 2 15.63 15.46 -40.75
N SER A 3 14.93 14.41 -40.32
CA SER A 3 14.88 13.12 -41.04
C SER A 3 13.61 13.11 -41.90
N LEU A 4 13.79 13.31 -43.20
CA LEU A 4 12.72 13.11 -44.20
C LEU A 4 12.49 11.57 -44.31
N VAL A 5 11.39 11.06 -43.80
CA VAL A 5 10.97 9.68 -44.08
C VAL A 5 10.17 9.69 -45.39
N ARG A 6 10.82 9.21 -46.43
CA ARG A 6 10.19 9.00 -47.74
C ARG A 6 9.49 7.63 -47.75
N ALA A 7 8.17 7.61 -47.69
CA ALA A 7 7.42 6.40 -47.99
C ALA A 7 7.25 6.27 -49.51
N VAL A 8 7.93 5.29 -50.09
CA VAL A 8 7.72 4.90 -51.49
C VAL A 8 6.62 3.85 -51.51
N THR A 9 5.40 4.25 -51.86
CA THR A 9 4.33 3.33 -52.22
C THR A 9 4.39 3.03 -53.72
N GLY A 10 4.99 1.90 -54.08
CA GLY A 10 5.02 1.42 -55.45
C GLY A 10 3.61 0.98 -55.90
N SER A 11 3.11 1.62 -56.93
CA SER A 11 1.90 1.14 -57.65
C SER A 11 2.23 -0.16 -58.37
N ILE A 12 1.55 -1.24 -58.00
CA ILE A 12 1.62 -2.53 -58.71
C ILE A 12 0.66 -2.44 -59.92
N VAL A 13 1.23 -2.35 -61.10
CA VAL A 13 0.44 -2.48 -62.36
C VAL A 13 0.18 -3.98 -62.57
N VAL A 14 -1.08 -4.39 -62.43
CA VAL A 14 -1.52 -5.74 -62.81
C VAL A 14 -1.76 -5.74 -64.32
N ALA A 15 -0.82 -6.32 -65.08
CA ALA A 15 -1.00 -6.61 -66.48
C ALA A 15 -1.99 -7.81 -66.64
N VAL A 16 -3.18 -7.53 -67.13
CA VAL A 16 -4.12 -8.59 -67.57
C VAL A 16 -3.65 -9.08 -68.94
N ILE A 17 -3.08 -10.26 -69.02
CA ILE A 17 -2.77 -10.93 -70.30
C ILE A 17 -4.04 -11.65 -70.76
N ALA A 18 -4.73 -11.04 -71.73
CA ALA A 18 -5.72 -11.77 -72.50
C ALA A 18 -5.03 -12.56 -73.61
N ALA A 19 -4.92 -13.88 -73.44
CA ALA A 19 -4.50 -14.79 -74.49
C ALA A 19 -5.69 -15.01 -75.44
N CYS A 20 -5.62 -14.49 -76.66
CA CYS A 20 -6.43 -14.93 -77.75
C CYS A 20 -5.54 -15.36 -78.92
N GLY A 21 -5.47 -16.65 -79.17
CA GLY A 21 -4.81 -17.22 -80.35
C GLY A 21 -5.56 -16.97 -81.62
N GLY A 22 -4.86 -16.51 -82.66
CA GLY A 22 -5.35 -16.38 -84.02
C GLY A 22 -4.30 -15.74 -84.91
N GLY A 23 -3.65 -16.57 -85.78
CA GLY A 23 -2.65 -16.14 -86.74
C GLY A 23 -3.23 -15.21 -87.80
N GLY A 24 -2.57 -14.09 -87.96
CA GLY A 24 -2.78 -13.10 -89.03
C GLY A 24 -1.81 -11.96 -88.79
N GLY A 25 -0.98 -11.58 -89.77
CA GLY A 25 0.01 -10.56 -89.69
C GLY A 25 -0.56 -9.21 -89.27
N GLY A 26 -0.62 -9.07 -87.91
CA GLY A 26 -1.02 -7.82 -87.29
C GLY A 26 0.20 -6.87 -87.22
N GLY A 27 0.06 -5.71 -87.80
CA GLY A 27 1.01 -4.63 -87.61
C GLY A 27 1.24 -4.34 -86.12
N PRO A 28 2.29 -3.62 -85.78
CA PRO A 28 2.55 -3.29 -84.36
C PRO A 28 1.32 -2.61 -83.72
N ALA A 29 1.10 -2.93 -82.44
CA ALA A 29 0.00 -2.28 -81.70
C ALA A 29 0.12 -0.76 -81.79
N PRO A 30 -0.98 -0.03 -81.86
CA PRO A 30 -0.96 1.42 -81.93
C PRO A 30 -0.14 2.03 -80.78
N LEU A 31 0.70 3.00 -81.10
CA LEU A 31 1.45 3.75 -80.13
C LEU A 31 0.51 4.59 -79.26
N ALA A 32 0.58 4.46 -77.96
CA ALA A 32 -0.28 5.19 -77.02
C ALA A 32 0.46 5.57 -75.74
N ILE A 33 0.35 6.82 -75.31
CA ILE A 33 0.79 7.28 -73.98
C ILE A 33 -0.20 6.71 -72.96
N THR A 34 0.34 6.07 -71.93
CA THR A 34 -0.50 5.40 -70.89
C THR A 34 -0.54 6.22 -69.58
N SER A 35 0.38 7.15 -69.39
CA SER A 35 0.32 8.11 -68.27
C SER A 35 -0.79 9.13 -68.48
N THR A 36 -1.74 9.20 -67.55
CA THR A 36 -2.92 10.09 -67.59
C THR A 36 -2.80 11.27 -66.63
N THR A 37 -1.91 11.18 -65.67
CA THR A 37 -1.60 12.16 -64.61
C THR A 37 -0.09 12.27 -64.42
N ALA A 38 0.37 13.38 -63.91
CA ALA A 38 1.71 13.58 -63.40
C ALA A 38 1.60 13.98 -61.94
N ASP A 39 2.59 13.59 -61.15
CA ASP A 39 2.65 13.93 -59.72
C ASP A 39 2.91 15.42 -59.51
N ASP A 40 2.49 15.95 -58.35
CA ASP A 40 2.76 17.33 -57.95
C ASP A 40 4.27 17.52 -57.66
N GLY A 41 4.76 18.71 -57.91
CA GLY A 41 6.12 19.08 -57.57
C GLY A 41 6.17 20.13 -56.45
N VAL A 42 7.32 20.23 -55.79
CA VAL A 42 7.55 21.22 -54.72
C VAL A 42 8.68 22.16 -55.14
N VAL A 43 8.47 23.45 -54.93
CA VAL A 43 9.51 24.48 -55.21
C VAL A 43 10.81 24.14 -54.44
N GLY A 44 11.93 24.08 -55.15
CA GLY A 44 13.25 23.79 -54.57
C GLY A 44 13.53 22.33 -54.25
N VAL A 45 12.58 21.41 -54.49
CA VAL A 45 12.77 19.97 -54.29
C VAL A 45 12.96 19.25 -55.62
N ALA A 46 13.88 18.30 -55.68
CA ALA A 46 14.12 17.54 -56.89
C ALA A 46 12.89 16.75 -57.31
N TYR A 47 12.47 16.88 -58.57
CA TYR A 47 11.34 16.21 -59.20
C TYR A 47 11.84 15.15 -60.17
N SER A 48 11.18 13.99 -60.25
CA SER A 48 11.46 12.95 -61.24
C SER A 48 10.24 12.06 -61.43
N GLU A 49 9.75 12.06 -62.65
CA GLU A 49 8.65 11.20 -63.09
C GLU A 49 8.89 10.70 -64.53
N THR A 50 8.32 9.56 -64.88
CA THR A 50 8.49 8.99 -66.23
C THR A 50 7.14 8.82 -66.92
N ILE A 51 6.98 9.44 -68.06
CA ILE A 51 5.82 9.28 -68.92
C ILE A 51 5.92 7.92 -69.63
N ALA A 52 4.94 7.08 -69.42
CA ALA A 52 4.85 5.73 -69.99
C ALA A 52 4.08 5.74 -71.30
N ALA A 53 4.54 4.93 -72.25
CA ALA A 53 3.83 4.68 -73.51
C ALA A 53 3.92 3.19 -73.90
N THR A 54 2.92 2.66 -74.59
CA THR A 54 2.86 1.27 -75.09
C THR A 54 2.62 1.27 -76.60
N GLY A 55 2.82 0.13 -77.25
CA GLY A 55 2.65 -0.04 -78.70
C GLY A 55 3.78 0.62 -79.52
N GLY A 56 3.52 0.88 -80.79
CA GLY A 56 4.54 1.38 -81.74
C GLY A 56 5.60 0.35 -82.11
N SER A 57 6.58 0.79 -82.90
CA SER A 57 7.67 -0.04 -83.38
C SER A 57 9.01 0.67 -83.24
N GLY A 58 9.98 -0.02 -82.61
CA GLY A 58 11.33 0.52 -82.42
C GLY A 58 11.46 1.49 -81.27
N THR A 59 12.39 2.47 -81.37
CA THR A 59 12.66 3.44 -80.30
C THR A 59 11.58 4.48 -80.20
N ARG A 60 11.10 4.83 -79.00
CA ARG A 60 10.15 5.89 -78.73
C ARG A 60 10.90 7.17 -78.35
N THR A 61 10.48 8.31 -78.87
CA THR A 61 11.04 9.61 -78.54
C THR A 61 9.96 10.53 -78.04
N PHE A 62 10.14 11.07 -76.82
CA PHE A 62 9.19 11.98 -76.17
C PHE A 62 9.63 13.42 -76.31
N SER A 63 8.65 14.32 -76.44
CA SER A 63 8.85 15.77 -76.50
C SER A 63 7.61 16.53 -76.00
N ILE A 64 7.73 17.83 -75.70
CA ILE A 64 6.60 18.71 -75.41
C ILE A 64 6.13 19.29 -76.73
N SER A 65 4.86 19.04 -77.09
CA SER A 65 4.23 19.51 -78.33
C SER A 65 3.40 20.80 -78.17
N ALA A 66 2.90 21.07 -76.98
CA ALA A 66 2.20 22.30 -76.63
C ALA A 66 2.34 22.63 -75.15
N GLY A 67 2.22 23.91 -74.77
CA GLY A 67 2.43 24.39 -73.43
C GLY A 67 3.91 24.42 -73.03
N ALA A 68 4.16 24.42 -71.71
CA ALA A 68 5.51 24.40 -71.14
C ALA A 68 5.53 23.65 -69.80
N LEU A 69 6.58 22.92 -69.53
CA LEU A 69 6.84 22.37 -68.20
C LEU A 69 7.08 23.52 -67.21
N PRO A 70 6.85 23.26 -65.90
CA PRO A 70 7.27 24.18 -64.84
C PRO A 70 8.70 24.60 -65.01
N ALA A 71 9.04 25.84 -64.63
CA ALA A 71 10.41 26.34 -64.67
C ALA A 71 11.34 25.46 -63.84
N GLY A 72 12.49 25.06 -64.39
CA GLY A 72 13.44 24.15 -63.77
C GLY A 72 13.23 22.66 -64.05
N LEU A 73 12.15 22.28 -64.78
CA LEU A 73 11.93 20.92 -65.23
C LEU A 73 12.18 20.77 -66.74
N ALA A 74 12.66 19.59 -67.13
CA ALA A 74 12.85 19.26 -68.55
C ALA A 74 12.43 17.80 -68.81
N ILE A 75 11.96 17.49 -70.04
CA ILE A 75 11.67 16.13 -70.48
C ILE A 75 12.87 15.61 -71.28
N SER A 76 13.28 14.39 -71.01
CA SER A 76 14.26 13.66 -71.81
C SER A 76 13.58 12.95 -72.97
N THR A 77 14.33 12.59 -74.00
CA THR A 77 13.83 11.78 -75.13
C THR A 77 13.32 10.38 -74.74
N ALA A 78 13.70 9.89 -73.53
CA ALA A 78 13.20 8.65 -72.95
C ALA A 78 11.87 8.80 -72.20
N GLY A 79 11.31 10.04 -72.10
CA GLY A 79 10.05 10.34 -71.42
C GLY A 79 10.21 10.67 -69.92
N ALA A 80 11.42 10.76 -69.39
CA ALA A 80 11.64 11.19 -68.01
C ALA A 80 11.54 12.73 -67.91
N ILE A 81 10.61 13.23 -67.06
CA ILE A 81 10.51 14.65 -66.64
C ILE A 81 11.30 14.76 -65.34
N SER A 82 12.32 15.59 -65.33
CA SER A 82 13.18 15.77 -64.18
C SER A 82 13.74 17.18 -64.04
N GLY A 83 14.21 17.52 -62.85
CA GLY A 83 14.77 18.82 -62.52
C GLY A 83 14.42 19.28 -61.10
N THR A 84 14.58 20.57 -60.84
CA THR A 84 14.15 21.18 -59.57
C THR A 84 13.28 22.39 -59.92
N PRO A 85 11.99 22.37 -59.55
CA PRO A 85 11.10 23.51 -59.78
C PRO A 85 11.67 24.77 -59.15
N SER A 86 11.81 25.86 -59.91
CA SER A 86 12.45 27.12 -59.47
C SER A 86 11.52 28.33 -59.62
N GLY A 87 10.32 28.15 -60.14
CA GLY A 87 9.33 29.20 -60.33
C GLY A 87 8.39 29.37 -59.11
N PRO A 88 7.46 30.30 -59.20
CA PRO A 88 6.39 30.39 -58.21
C PRO A 88 5.48 29.16 -58.28
N ALA A 89 4.81 28.87 -57.12
CA ALA A 89 3.74 27.87 -57.10
C ALA A 89 2.67 28.16 -58.12
N GLY A 90 2.12 27.10 -58.74
CA GLY A 90 1.07 27.21 -59.75
C GLY A 90 0.98 25.98 -60.64
N THR A 91 -0.09 25.88 -61.41
CA THR A 91 -0.38 24.77 -62.32
C THR A 91 0.24 25.03 -63.70
N ALA A 92 1.07 24.11 -64.15
CA ALA A 92 1.56 24.13 -65.55
C ALA A 92 0.80 23.06 -66.35
N SER A 93 0.21 23.49 -67.50
CA SER A 93 -0.44 22.60 -68.44
C SER A 93 0.42 22.45 -69.69
N PHE A 94 0.63 21.21 -70.12
CA PHE A 94 1.48 20.91 -71.28
C PHE A 94 0.96 19.65 -72.00
N THR A 95 1.39 19.48 -73.25
CA THR A 95 1.06 18.28 -74.02
C THR A 95 2.35 17.54 -74.36
N VAL A 96 2.44 16.28 -73.88
CA VAL A 96 3.52 15.38 -74.25
C VAL A 96 3.16 14.72 -75.60
N SER A 97 4.10 14.63 -76.50
CA SER A 97 4.05 13.86 -77.73
C SER A 97 5.07 12.74 -77.67
N VAL A 98 4.69 11.54 -78.07
CA VAL A 98 5.59 10.40 -78.32
C VAL A 98 5.56 10.05 -79.80
N ALA A 99 6.73 9.79 -80.36
CA ALA A 99 6.88 9.25 -81.74
C ALA A 99 7.72 7.98 -81.70
N ASP A 100 7.35 6.97 -82.48
CA ASP A 100 8.19 5.77 -82.66
C ASP A 100 9.15 5.92 -83.86
N SER A 101 10.08 4.99 -84.05
CA SER A 101 11.03 4.98 -85.17
C SER A 101 10.53 4.23 -86.41
N ALA A 102 9.27 3.93 -86.53
CA ALA A 102 8.68 3.30 -87.72
C ALA A 102 8.71 4.27 -88.91
N ASN A 103 8.52 3.72 -90.11
CA ASN A 103 8.40 4.54 -91.35
C ASN A 103 7.12 4.17 -92.07
N PRO A 104 6.08 5.04 -92.10
CA PRO A 104 5.99 6.32 -91.38
C PRO A 104 5.90 6.17 -89.88
N PRO A 105 6.40 7.13 -89.08
CA PRO A 105 6.34 7.04 -87.62
C PRO A 105 4.89 7.13 -87.10
N GLN A 106 4.55 6.35 -86.09
CA GLN A 106 3.33 6.56 -85.29
C GLN A 106 3.59 7.63 -84.27
N THR A 107 2.57 8.42 -83.96
CA THR A 107 2.62 9.45 -82.91
C THR A 107 1.37 9.39 -82.03
N ASP A 108 1.55 9.72 -80.75
CA ASP A 108 0.43 9.94 -79.85
C ASP A 108 0.72 11.18 -78.98
N THR A 109 -0.34 11.78 -78.45
CA THR A 109 -0.24 13.00 -77.62
C THR A 109 -1.17 12.91 -76.43
N GLN A 110 -0.66 13.33 -75.25
CA GLN A 110 -1.41 13.36 -73.99
C GLN A 110 -1.23 14.75 -73.33
N ALA A 111 -2.37 15.36 -73.01
CA ALA A 111 -2.38 16.59 -72.20
C ALA A 111 -2.24 16.21 -70.73
N LEU A 112 -1.32 16.84 -70.03
CA LEU A 112 -0.99 16.63 -68.63
C LEU A 112 -0.88 17.98 -67.92
N THR A 113 -1.03 17.91 -66.56
CA THR A 113 -0.76 19.04 -65.68
C THR A 113 0.19 18.59 -64.60
N ILE A 114 1.05 19.52 -64.18
CA ILE A 114 1.86 19.39 -62.96
C ILE A 114 1.55 20.60 -62.09
N ASP A 115 1.10 20.37 -60.86
CA ASP A 115 0.95 21.43 -59.86
C ASP A 115 2.25 21.57 -59.08
N ILE A 116 2.84 22.80 -59.09
CA ILE A 116 3.98 23.14 -58.26
C ILE A 116 3.47 23.88 -57.04
N VAL A 117 3.76 23.37 -55.87
CA VAL A 117 3.37 23.98 -54.59
C VAL A 117 4.56 24.49 -53.81
N ASP A 118 4.37 25.48 -52.95
CA ASP A 118 5.36 25.90 -52.01
C ASP A 118 5.63 24.81 -51.00
N PRO A 119 6.83 24.72 -50.41
CA PRO A 119 7.10 23.72 -49.36
C PRO A 119 6.09 23.83 -48.22
N LEU A 120 5.53 22.68 -47.80
CA LEU A 120 4.65 22.63 -46.63
C LEU A 120 5.44 23.00 -45.39
N LEU A 121 4.94 23.92 -44.60
CA LEU A 121 5.55 24.35 -43.34
C LEU A 121 4.47 24.71 -42.32
N ILE A 122 4.80 24.54 -41.05
CA ILE A 122 4.00 25.04 -39.94
C ILE A 122 4.49 26.43 -39.58
N THR A 123 3.59 27.41 -39.57
CA THR A 123 3.93 28.83 -39.35
C THR A 123 3.75 29.27 -37.89
N THR A 124 2.99 28.54 -37.08
CA THR A 124 2.84 28.79 -35.65
C THR A 124 4.16 28.48 -34.95
N ALA A 125 4.79 29.47 -34.36
CA ALA A 125 6.11 29.32 -33.71
C ALA A 125 6.01 28.77 -32.29
N SER A 126 4.97 29.14 -31.55
CA SER A 126 4.74 28.73 -30.14
C SER A 126 3.25 28.76 -29.80
N LEU A 127 2.89 28.10 -28.74
CA LEU A 127 1.56 28.10 -28.15
C LEU A 127 1.59 28.83 -26.82
N SER A 128 0.47 29.48 -26.45
CA SER A 128 0.37 30.23 -25.20
C SER A 128 0.36 29.31 -23.97
N ALA A 129 0.93 29.80 -22.88
CA ALA A 129 0.79 29.16 -21.57
C ALA A 129 -0.66 29.28 -21.07
N THR A 130 -1.03 28.41 -20.16
CA THR A 130 -2.39 28.32 -19.59
C THR A 130 -2.34 28.05 -18.10
N ALA A 131 -3.50 27.92 -17.46
CA ALA A 131 -3.66 27.51 -16.06
C ALA A 131 -4.77 26.47 -15.92
N VAL A 132 -4.76 25.73 -14.84
CA VAL A 132 -5.83 24.79 -14.51
C VAL A 132 -7.17 25.53 -14.45
N GLY A 133 -8.23 24.94 -15.02
CA GLY A 133 -9.57 25.50 -15.10
C GLY A 133 -9.78 26.55 -16.19
N ALA A 134 -8.71 27.01 -16.86
CA ALA A 134 -8.82 27.99 -17.93
C ALA A 134 -9.40 27.36 -19.21
N VAL A 135 -10.17 28.14 -19.95
CA VAL A 135 -10.57 27.80 -21.33
C VAL A 135 -9.41 28.14 -22.25
N TYR A 136 -9.02 27.18 -23.06
CA TYR A 136 -7.92 27.30 -24.03
C TYR A 136 -8.46 27.25 -25.46
N ALA A 137 -7.97 28.12 -26.34
CA ALA A 137 -8.30 28.15 -27.76
C ALA A 137 -7.15 28.73 -28.55
N GLU A 138 -6.40 27.89 -29.24
CA GLU A 138 -5.26 28.28 -30.10
C GLU A 138 -5.33 27.49 -31.41
N THR A 139 -4.72 28.02 -32.45
CA THR A 139 -4.71 27.39 -33.77
C THR A 139 -3.28 27.21 -34.26
N VAL A 140 -2.92 25.98 -34.57
CA VAL A 140 -1.72 25.65 -35.32
C VAL A 140 -2.01 25.90 -36.81
N VAL A 141 -1.20 26.73 -37.45
CA VAL A 141 -1.39 27.15 -38.83
C VAL A 141 -0.29 26.56 -39.69
N ALA A 142 -0.68 26.01 -40.84
CA ALA A 142 0.23 25.55 -41.89
C ALA A 142 0.12 26.45 -43.12
N ALA A 143 1.20 26.48 -43.92
CA ALA A 143 1.27 27.18 -45.19
C ALA A 143 2.08 26.35 -46.20
N GLY A 144 1.89 26.63 -47.52
CA GLY A 144 2.48 25.81 -48.59
C GLY A 144 1.78 24.45 -48.75
N GLY A 145 2.32 23.58 -49.59
CA GLY A 145 1.65 22.33 -49.95
C GLY A 145 0.31 22.54 -50.61
N THR A 146 -0.57 21.53 -50.58
CA THR A 146 -1.89 21.54 -51.16
C THR A 146 -2.96 21.35 -50.07
N ALA A 147 -3.83 22.34 -49.90
CA ALA A 147 -4.97 22.22 -48.98
C ALA A 147 -6.04 21.19 -49.49
N PRO A 148 -6.85 20.58 -48.61
CA PRO A 148 -6.89 20.74 -47.13
C PRO A 148 -5.73 20.09 -46.40
N TYR A 149 -5.43 20.63 -45.23
CA TYR A 149 -4.44 20.05 -44.30
C TYR A 149 -5.13 19.19 -43.25
N ASP A 150 -4.44 18.14 -42.80
CA ASP A 150 -4.85 17.31 -41.66
C ASP A 150 -3.83 17.40 -40.54
N PHE A 151 -4.29 17.77 -39.34
CA PHE A 151 -3.47 17.98 -38.16
C PHE A 151 -3.66 16.87 -37.18
N THR A 152 -2.58 16.21 -36.75
CA THR A 152 -2.59 15.13 -35.79
C THR A 152 -1.45 15.26 -34.78
N ILE A 153 -1.58 14.63 -33.62
CA ILE A 153 -0.47 14.47 -32.67
C ILE A 153 0.31 13.22 -33.05
N SER A 154 1.58 13.37 -33.39
CA SER A 154 2.47 12.25 -33.76
C SER A 154 3.32 11.73 -32.60
N LEU A 155 3.57 12.56 -31.57
CA LEU A 155 4.33 12.20 -30.38
C LEU A 155 3.85 13.04 -29.19
N GLY A 156 3.84 12.45 -28.00
CA GLY A 156 3.38 13.12 -26.77
C GLY A 156 1.86 13.23 -26.67
N THR A 157 1.40 14.05 -25.75
CA THR A 157 -0.03 14.29 -25.47
C THR A 157 -0.25 15.77 -25.17
N LEU A 158 -1.46 16.24 -25.40
CA LEU A 158 -1.89 17.55 -24.91
C LEU A 158 -2.13 17.54 -23.41
N PRO A 159 -1.99 18.68 -22.72
CA PRO A 159 -2.49 18.82 -21.36
C PRO A 159 -3.93 18.32 -21.23
N SER A 160 -4.21 17.58 -20.14
CA SER A 160 -5.54 17.00 -19.91
C SER A 160 -6.65 18.05 -20.03
N GLY A 161 -7.72 17.69 -20.75
CA GLY A 161 -8.85 18.57 -21.03
C GLY A 161 -8.77 19.31 -22.35
N LEU A 162 -7.62 19.25 -23.07
CA LEU A 162 -7.44 19.85 -24.39
C LEU A 162 -7.50 18.79 -25.48
N ALA A 163 -7.97 19.19 -26.67
CA ALA A 163 -8.03 18.36 -27.86
C ALA A 163 -7.63 19.14 -29.11
N LEU A 164 -6.89 18.49 -30.03
CA LEU A 164 -6.54 19.01 -31.35
C LEU A 164 -7.59 18.50 -32.36
N SER A 165 -8.15 19.41 -33.11
CA SER A 165 -9.01 19.06 -34.26
C SER A 165 -8.17 18.82 -35.52
N ALA A 166 -8.73 18.09 -36.51
CA ALA A 166 -8.11 17.93 -37.82
C ALA A 166 -7.87 19.25 -38.55
N ALA A 167 -8.55 20.33 -38.16
CA ALA A 167 -8.35 21.68 -38.70
C ALA A 167 -7.23 22.48 -37.99
N GLY A 168 -6.49 21.87 -37.06
CA GLY A 168 -5.37 22.51 -36.35
C GLY A 168 -5.79 23.30 -35.11
N VAL A 169 -7.07 23.27 -34.70
CA VAL A 169 -7.53 24.04 -33.53
C VAL A 169 -7.37 23.20 -32.28
N ILE A 170 -6.65 23.74 -31.30
CA ILE A 170 -6.50 23.15 -29.95
C ILE A 170 -7.47 23.88 -29.04
N THR A 171 -8.46 23.16 -28.49
CA THR A 171 -9.49 23.73 -27.61
C THR A 171 -9.82 22.81 -26.44
N GLY A 172 -10.36 23.41 -25.39
CA GLY A 172 -10.84 22.70 -24.22
C GLY A 172 -10.78 23.52 -22.95
N THR A 173 -11.14 22.89 -21.84
CA THR A 173 -10.91 23.43 -20.49
C THR A 173 -9.83 22.61 -19.82
N VAL A 174 -8.75 23.26 -19.38
CA VAL A 174 -7.60 22.62 -18.74
C VAL A 174 -8.08 21.95 -17.44
N SER A 175 -7.91 20.63 -17.34
CA SER A 175 -8.40 19.86 -16.19
C SER A 175 -7.56 20.10 -14.94
N ALA A 176 -8.13 19.76 -13.76
CA ALA A 176 -7.43 19.87 -12.47
C ALA A 176 -6.16 19.00 -12.40
N THR A 177 -6.08 17.94 -13.19
CA THR A 177 -4.91 17.05 -13.25
C THR A 177 -3.93 17.40 -14.37
N ALA A 178 -4.19 18.47 -15.11
CA ALA A 178 -3.34 18.87 -16.22
C ALA A 178 -1.94 19.27 -15.75
N ARG A 179 -0.96 18.92 -16.56
CA ARG A 179 0.46 19.28 -16.40
C ARG A 179 0.94 19.95 -17.67
N SER A 180 2.07 20.61 -17.57
CA SER A 180 2.79 21.07 -18.75
C SER A 180 3.22 19.89 -19.60
N GLU A 181 2.91 19.93 -20.89
CA GLU A 181 3.18 18.81 -21.79
C GLU A 181 3.89 19.29 -23.05
N THR A 182 4.82 18.44 -23.51
CA THR A 182 5.50 18.63 -24.81
C THR A 182 4.98 17.57 -25.77
N PHE A 183 4.58 18.01 -26.94
CA PHE A 183 4.01 17.16 -27.98
C PHE A 183 4.41 17.60 -29.36
N THR A 184 4.32 16.73 -30.34
CA THR A 184 4.63 16.99 -31.75
C THR A 184 3.37 16.96 -32.59
N VAL A 185 3.08 18.05 -33.27
CA VAL A 185 2.02 18.11 -34.27
C VAL A 185 2.61 17.67 -35.61
N LEU A 186 1.96 16.75 -36.28
CA LEU A 186 2.16 16.39 -37.68
C LEU A 186 1.05 17.05 -38.51
N VAL A 187 1.46 17.74 -39.55
CA VAL A 187 0.59 18.28 -40.57
C VAL A 187 0.85 17.53 -41.88
N ALA A 188 -0.20 17.02 -42.46
CA ALA A 188 -0.18 16.39 -43.78
C ALA A 188 -1.08 17.19 -44.72
N ASP A 189 -0.65 17.35 -45.97
CA ASP A 189 -1.43 18.02 -47.03
C ASP A 189 -2.19 17.00 -47.89
N SER A 190 -2.87 17.46 -48.93
CA SER A 190 -3.61 16.65 -49.90
C SER A 190 -2.92 16.44 -51.23
N SER A 191 -1.62 16.79 -51.35
CA SER A 191 -0.83 16.56 -52.56
C SER A 191 -0.57 15.09 -52.88
N SER A 192 -0.22 14.79 -54.12
CA SER A 192 0.24 13.48 -54.53
C SER A 192 1.62 13.57 -55.21
N PRO A 193 2.68 13.04 -54.55
CA PRO A 193 2.71 12.36 -53.25
C PRO A 193 2.46 13.34 -52.09
N GLN A 194 1.83 12.84 -51.02
CA GLN A 194 1.47 13.62 -49.85
C GLN A 194 2.73 14.21 -49.14
N LEU A 195 2.70 15.50 -48.84
CA LEU A 195 3.69 16.16 -48.03
C LEU A 195 3.31 16.14 -46.56
N ALA A 196 4.31 16.01 -45.70
CA ALA A 196 4.11 16.06 -44.26
C ALA A 196 5.26 16.81 -43.56
N VAL A 197 4.92 17.55 -42.51
CA VAL A 197 5.89 18.28 -41.67
C VAL A 197 5.48 18.14 -40.21
N THR A 198 6.47 18.16 -39.31
CA THR A 198 6.27 18.10 -37.89
C THR A 198 6.84 19.29 -37.17
N GLN A 199 6.19 19.72 -36.09
CA GLN A 199 6.65 20.76 -35.20
C GLN A 199 6.37 20.36 -33.76
N GLU A 200 7.39 20.46 -32.90
CA GLU A 200 7.27 20.26 -31.48
C GLU A 200 6.76 21.52 -30.78
N TYR A 201 5.85 21.35 -29.85
CA TYR A 201 5.29 22.40 -29.01
C TYR A 201 5.26 21.97 -27.55
N THR A 202 5.37 22.97 -26.68
CA THR A 202 5.07 22.79 -25.25
C THR A 202 3.94 23.76 -24.89
N ILE A 203 2.88 23.23 -24.25
CA ILE A 203 1.90 24.06 -23.56
C ILE A 203 2.23 24.00 -22.07
N SER A 204 2.72 25.13 -21.56
CA SER A 204 2.99 25.28 -20.12
C SER A 204 1.70 25.53 -19.37
N VAL A 205 1.45 24.73 -18.32
CA VAL A 205 0.36 24.92 -17.34
C VAL A 205 0.97 25.53 -16.08
N ALA A 206 0.43 26.65 -15.61
CA ALA A 206 0.96 27.36 -14.46
C ALA A 206 1.08 26.41 -13.24
N LEU A 207 2.26 26.40 -12.62
CA LEU A 207 2.51 25.65 -11.39
C LEU A 207 1.93 26.43 -10.21
N GLU A 208 1.15 25.73 -9.35
CA GLU A 208 0.48 26.35 -8.20
C GLU A 208 0.34 25.34 -7.06
N ILE A 209 0.73 25.72 -5.84
CA ILE A 209 0.47 24.96 -4.62
C ILE A 209 -0.99 25.16 -4.24
N THR A 210 -1.73 24.06 -4.11
CA THR A 210 -3.16 24.10 -3.77
C THR A 210 -3.43 23.91 -2.27
N THR A 211 -2.46 23.35 -1.53
CA THR A 211 -2.55 23.16 -0.08
C THR A 211 -2.36 24.50 0.64
N THR A 212 -3.38 24.96 1.33
CA THR A 212 -3.34 26.16 2.18
C THR A 212 -3.30 25.84 3.66
N THR A 213 -3.75 24.65 4.05
CA THR A 213 -3.79 24.17 5.44
C THR A 213 -3.48 22.68 5.48
N LEU A 214 -2.93 22.24 6.59
CA LEU A 214 -2.69 20.82 6.87
C LEU A 214 -3.57 20.37 8.04
N PRO A 215 -3.93 19.07 8.13
CA PRO A 215 -4.59 18.52 9.30
C PRO A 215 -3.74 18.70 10.56
N ASP A 216 -4.38 18.87 11.70
CA ASP A 216 -3.68 18.90 12.98
C ASP A 216 -2.98 17.55 13.25
N ALA A 217 -1.83 17.62 13.88
CA ALA A 217 -1.09 16.48 14.39
C ALA A 217 -1.33 16.30 15.90
N THR A 218 -1.07 15.11 16.40
CA THR A 218 -1.06 14.82 17.85
C THR A 218 0.34 14.44 18.27
N GLY A 219 0.84 15.03 19.32
CA GLY A 219 2.17 14.75 19.87
C GLY A 219 2.35 13.27 20.22
N GLY A 220 3.47 12.68 19.83
CA GLY A 220 3.75 11.26 20.03
C GLY A 220 3.01 10.28 19.13
N VAL A 221 2.12 10.76 18.24
CA VAL A 221 1.35 9.92 17.30
C VAL A 221 1.89 10.10 15.88
N ALA A 222 2.00 9.00 15.14
CA ALA A 222 2.47 9.06 13.76
C ALA A 222 1.55 9.95 12.90
N TYR A 223 2.17 10.84 12.12
CA TYR A 223 1.52 11.82 11.26
C TYR A 223 1.99 11.63 9.81
N SER A 224 1.07 11.82 8.87
CA SER A 224 1.36 11.90 7.43
C SER A 224 0.33 12.79 6.76
N ALA A 225 0.78 13.79 6.02
CA ALA A 225 -0.03 14.64 5.15
C ALA A 225 0.81 15.10 3.95
N SER A 226 0.17 15.43 2.83
CA SER A 226 0.88 15.83 1.61
C SER A 226 0.56 17.27 1.25
N LEU A 227 1.58 17.98 0.81
CA LEU A 227 1.43 19.22 0.06
C LEU A 227 1.04 18.86 -1.38
N GLU A 228 0.02 19.52 -1.88
CA GLU A 228 -0.50 19.30 -3.23
C GLU A 228 -0.22 20.50 -4.14
N ALA A 229 0.10 20.22 -5.39
CA ALA A 229 0.29 21.24 -6.42
C ALA A 229 -0.35 20.81 -7.74
N GLN A 230 -0.79 21.78 -8.52
CA GLN A 230 -1.32 21.61 -9.87
C GLN A 230 -0.44 22.28 -10.90
N GLY A 231 -0.58 21.94 -12.18
CA GLY A 231 0.26 22.49 -13.26
C GLY A 231 1.72 22.04 -13.18
N GLY A 232 2.61 22.78 -13.82
CA GLY A 232 4.05 22.51 -13.91
C GLY A 232 4.40 21.28 -14.74
N LEU A 233 5.70 21.12 -14.98
CA LEU A 233 6.29 19.96 -15.67
C LEU A 233 6.88 18.98 -14.63
N LEU A 234 6.48 17.70 -14.71
CA LEU A 234 7.01 16.66 -13.82
C LEU A 234 8.47 16.30 -14.14
N PRO A 235 9.26 15.85 -13.14
CA PRO A 235 8.93 15.74 -11.73
C PRO A 235 8.93 17.08 -11.00
N LEU A 236 8.15 17.17 -9.89
CA LEU A 236 8.15 18.31 -8.99
C LEU A 236 9.13 18.07 -7.85
N THR A 237 9.71 19.15 -7.32
CA THR A 237 10.60 19.12 -6.15
C THR A 237 10.11 20.11 -5.10
N TRP A 238 9.99 19.64 -3.85
CA TRP A 238 9.45 20.41 -2.73
C TRP A 238 10.55 20.83 -1.76
N SER A 239 10.37 21.99 -1.16
CA SER A 239 11.25 22.50 -0.10
C SER A 239 10.51 23.41 0.88
N ILE A 240 11.00 23.49 2.11
CA ILE A 240 10.58 24.49 3.09
C ILE A 240 11.58 25.64 3.01
N THR A 241 11.12 26.82 2.65
CA THR A 241 11.98 27.99 2.39
C THR A 241 12.00 29.00 3.54
N ALA A 242 10.99 28.96 4.43
CA ALA A 242 10.96 29.75 5.64
C ALA A 242 10.17 29.05 6.74
N GLY A 243 10.44 29.37 8.00
CA GLY A 243 9.89 28.65 9.15
C GLY A 243 10.53 27.27 9.33
N ALA A 244 9.88 26.43 10.09
CA ALA A 244 10.31 25.04 10.32
C ALA A 244 9.09 24.17 10.58
N LEU A 245 9.17 22.90 10.23
CA LEU A 245 8.20 21.88 10.63
C LEU A 245 8.30 21.65 12.15
N PRO A 246 7.23 21.19 12.79
CA PRO A 246 7.29 20.69 14.16
C PRO A 246 8.39 19.65 14.33
N ALA A 247 9.06 19.67 15.49
CA ALA A 247 10.08 18.66 15.82
C ALA A 247 9.50 17.24 15.71
N GLY A 248 10.29 16.31 15.18
CA GLY A 248 9.87 14.94 14.89
C GLY A 248 9.21 14.74 13.51
N LEU A 249 8.91 15.83 12.75
CA LEU A 249 8.40 15.76 11.38
C LEU A 249 9.48 16.15 10.36
N SER A 250 9.39 15.55 9.18
CA SER A 250 10.24 15.84 8.03
C SER A 250 9.44 15.90 6.73
N GLY A 251 9.90 16.72 5.77
CA GLY A 251 9.32 16.81 4.44
C GLY A 251 10.08 15.97 3.42
N ASN A 252 9.36 15.26 2.57
CA ASN A 252 9.94 14.53 1.45
C ASN A 252 9.98 15.44 0.23
N ALA A 253 11.18 15.78 -0.23
CA ALA A 253 11.39 16.68 -1.36
C ALA A 253 10.83 16.16 -2.70
N ALA A 254 10.67 14.86 -2.88
CA ALA A 254 10.17 14.28 -4.12
C ALA A 254 8.65 14.16 -4.18
N THR A 255 7.99 14.00 -3.02
CA THR A 255 6.54 13.73 -2.96
C THR A 255 5.74 14.88 -2.36
N GLY A 256 6.37 15.80 -1.62
CA GLY A 256 5.68 16.83 -0.84
C GLY A 256 5.05 16.30 0.45
N GLU A 257 5.27 15.04 0.79
CA GLU A 257 4.77 14.44 2.02
C GLU A 257 5.50 15.01 3.24
N ILE A 258 4.75 15.38 4.25
CA ILE A 258 5.23 15.74 5.59
C ILE A 258 4.86 14.59 6.51
N SER A 259 5.84 13.89 7.05
CA SER A 259 5.62 12.70 7.86
C SER A 259 6.61 12.56 9.01
N GLY A 260 6.25 11.71 9.98
CA GLY A 260 7.04 11.42 11.18
C GLY A 260 6.17 11.28 12.41
N THR A 261 6.78 11.39 13.57
CA THR A 261 6.08 11.42 14.86
C THR A 261 6.46 12.73 15.55
N PRO A 262 5.56 13.70 15.64
CA PRO A 262 5.88 14.96 16.29
C PRO A 262 6.15 14.73 17.77
N ASP A 263 7.08 15.50 18.31
CA ASP A 263 7.38 15.46 19.74
C ASP A 263 6.12 15.75 20.55
N ALA A 264 5.98 15.08 21.69
CA ALA A 264 4.86 15.32 22.60
C ALA A 264 4.91 16.75 23.17
N VAL A 265 3.77 17.40 23.26
CA VAL A 265 3.62 18.79 23.70
C VAL A 265 2.60 18.89 24.84
N CYS A 266 2.85 19.82 25.77
CA CYS A 266 1.94 20.07 26.90
C CYS A 266 0.74 20.95 26.53
N VAL A 267 0.88 21.76 25.52
CA VAL A 267 -0.16 22.66 25.00
C VAL A 267 -0.10 22.65 23.47
N SER A 268 -1.22 22.92 22.83
CA SER A 268 -1.23 23.02 21.37
C SER A 268 -0.20 24.03 20.88
N ALA A 269 0.64 23.62 19.95
CA ALA A 269 1.69 24.43 19.35
C ALA A 269 1.52 24.47 17.84
N THR A 270 1.39 25.67 17.27
CA THR A 270 1.28 25.85 15.82
C THR A 270 2.61 26.28 15.24
N ALA A 271 3.12 25.51 14.32
CA ALA A 271 4.24 25.88 13.45
C ALA A 271 3.69 26.51 12.18
N VAL A 272 4.28 27.64 11.78
CA VAL A 272 3.98 28.34 10.52
C VAL A 272 5.21 28.28 9.63
N PHE A 273 5.04 27.78 8.40
CA PHE A 273 6.14 27.63 7.47
C PHE A 273 5.73 28.03 6.04
N THR A 274 6.71 28.20 5.19
CA THR A 274 6.55 28.49 3.77
C THR A 274 7.06 27.31 2.96
N ALA A 275 6.19 26.72 2.14
CA ALA A 275 6.56 25.68 1.19
C ALA A 275 6.79 26.26 -0.19
N GLN A 276 7.76 25.71 -0.91
CA GLN A 276 8.01 25.98 -2.32
C GLN A 276 8.00 24.68 -3.11
N VAL A 277 7.37 24.73 -4.27
CA VAL A 277 7.45 23.67 -5.28
C VAL A 277 8.21 24.22 -6.50
N THR A 278 9.01 23.37 -7.11
CA THR A 278 9.79 23.67 -8.33
C THR A 278 9.56 22.54 -9.33
N ASP A 279 9.29 22.89 -10.58
CA ASP A 279 9.13 21.92 -11.66
C ASP A 279 10.45 21.60 -12.38
N SER A 280 10.42 20.68 -13.35
CA SER A 280 11.59 20.24 -14.12
C SER A 280 11.79 21.01 -15.43
N ALA A 281 11.05 22.08 -15.69
CA ALA A 281 11.19 22.91 -16.89
C ALA A 281 12.56 23.64 -16.96
N THR A 282 12.94 24.12 -18.12
CA THR A 282 14.15 24.90 -18.29
C THR A 282 13.83 26.24 -18.99
N PRO A 283 13.88 27.37 -18.28
CA PRO A 283 14.15 27.52 -16.84
C PRO A 283 13.02 26.89 -15.96
N PRO A 284 13.32 26.46 -14.75
CA PRO A 284 12.32 25.85 -13.88
C PRO A 284 11.28 26.88 -13.42
N ALA A 285 10.01 26.48 -13.40
CA ALA A 285 8.96 27.26 -12.78
C ALA A 285 8.90 26.94 -11.27
N THR A 286 8.56 27.94 -10.48
CA THR A 286 8.42 27.81 -9.03
C THR A 286 7.11 28.43 -8.57
N ASP A 287 6.49 27.82 -7.56
CA ASP A 287 5.43 28.47 -6.79
C ASP A 287 5.71 28.36 -5.30
N THR A 288 5.18 29.29 -4.53
CA THR A 288 5.46 29.42 -3.10
C THR A 288 4.19 29.71 -2.33
N GLN A 289 3.83 28.84 -1.41
CA GLN A 289 2.72 29.03 -0.49
C GLN A 289 3.26 29.42 0.88
N ALA A 290 2.97 30.67 1.28
CA ALA A 290 3.35 31.19 2.58
C ALA A 290 2.29 30.88 3.65
N ALA A 291 2.72 30.86 4.91
CA ALA A 291 1.87 30.71 6.08
C ALA A 291 0.99 29.44 6.06
N ILE A 292 1.62 28.31 5.76
CA ILE A 292 0.99 26.99 6.00
C ILE A 292 1.11 26.71 7.49
N ASP A 293 -0.03 26.50 8.13
CA ASP A 293 -0.12 26.19 9.56
C ASP A 293 -0.17 24.69 9.76
N LEU A 294 0.60 24.20 10.72
CA LEU A 294 0.52 22.84 11.24
C LEU A 294 0.50 22.89 12.77
N THR A 295 -0.63 22.55 13.35
CA THR A 295 -0.80 22.50 14.80
C THR A 295 -0.51 21.10 15.32
N VAL A 296 0.32 21.01 16.34
CA VAL A 296 0.52 19.79 17.14
C VAL A 296 -0.27 19.94 18.42
N ASN A 297 -1.27 19.10 18.63
CA ASN A 297 -2.09 19.05 19.83
C ASN A 297 -1.48 18.06 20.85
N PRO A 298 -1.66 18.28 22.16
CA PRO A 298 -1.30 17.29 23.17
C PRO A 298 -2.07 15.98 22.96
N ALA A 299 -1.38 14.86 23.14
CA ALA A 299 -2.06 13.58 23.27
C ALA A 299 -2.70 13.49 24.66
N LEU A 300 -3.94 13.09 24.74
CA LEU A 300 -4.61 12.89 26.03
C LEU A 300 -3.92 11.75 26.79
N LEU A 301 -3.54 12.03 28.06
CA LEU A 301 -3.00 11.03 28.97
C LEU A 301 -4.10 10.04 29.33
N ASP A 302 -3.86 8.75 29.16
CA ASP A 302 -4.84 7.69 29.41
C ASP A 302 -4.18 6.43 29.97
N ILE A 303 -4.87 5.72 30.87
CA ILE A 303 -4.51 4.39 31.33
C ILE A 303 -5.23 3.37 30.44
N THR A 304 -4.51 2.61 29.64
CA THR A 304 -5.09 1.78 28.58
C THR A 304 -5.53 0.39 29.04
N ASN A 305 -5.03 -0.09 30.17
CA ASN A 305 -5.48 -1.36 30.75
C ASN A 305 -6.37 -1.10 31.98
N ASN A 306 -7.64 -1.47 31.85
CA ASN A 306 -8.64 -1.38 32.92
C ASN A 306 -8.72 -2.64 33.80
N THR A 307 -7.90 -3.63 33.53
CA THR A 307 -7.80 -4.88 34.26
C THR A 307 -6.34 -5.30 34.43
N LEU A 308 -6.02 -5.89 35.54
CA LEU A 308 -4.74 -6.54 35.80
C LEU A 308 -4.93 -8.06 35.94
N PRO A 309 -3.94 -8.87 35.58
CA PRO A 309 -4.03 -10.31 35.73
C PRO A 309 -4.20 -10.69 37.21
N SER A 310 -4.86 -11.81 37.48
CA SER A 310 -4.87 -12.39 38.82
C SER A 310 -3.49 -12.95 39.18
N GLY A 311 -3.15 -12.91 40.46
CA GLY A 311 -1.97 -13.57 41.03
C GLY A 311 -2.32 -14.89 41.69
N VAL A 312 -1.30 -15.62 42.11
CA VAL A 312 -1.40 -16.84 42.91
C VAL A 312 -0.52 -16.65 44.14
N ILE A 313 -1.05 -17.02 45.31
CA ILE A 313 -0.32 -16.94 46.57
C ILE A 313 1.04 -17.68 46.48
N GLY A 314 2.09 -17.08 47.03
CA GLY A 314 3.43 -17.65 47.02
C GLY A 314 4.16 -17.64 45.68
N THR A 315 3.52 -17.17 44.61
CA THR A 315 4.09 -17.08 43.26
C THR A 315 4.45 -15.63 42.94
N ALA A 316 5.61 -15.43 42.32
CA ALA A 316 6.03 -14.08 41.92
C ALA A 316 5.03 -13.46 40.96
N TYR A 317 4.50 -12.30 41.30
CA TYR A 317 3.58 -11.50 40.50
C TYR A 317 4.34 -10.42 39.74
N ASN A 318 3.96 -10.21 38.49
CA ASN A 318 4.49 -9.13 37.67
C ASN A 318 3.40 -8.67 36.68
N ALA A 319 2.98 -7.42 36.81
CA ALA A 319 2.08 -6.75 35.90
C ALA A 319 2.48 -5.28 35.76
N SER A 320 1.97 -4.58 34.76
CA SER A 320 2.28 -3.16 34.56
C SER A 320 1.01 -2.38 34.25
N VAL A 321 0.94 -1.17 34.79
CA VAL A 321 -0.03 -0.17 34.35
C VAL A 321 0.43 0.39 33.03
N LEU A 322 -0.41 0.29 31.99
CA LEU A 322 -0.10 0.72 30.64
C LEU A 322 -0.67 2.10 30.38
N VAL A 323 0.15 2.97 29.84
CA VAL A 323 -0.20 4.39 29.61
C VAL A 323 -0.05 4.72 28.13
N SER A 324 -0.94 5.53 27.62
CA SER A 324 -0.85 6.16 26.30
C SER A 324 -1.06 7.66 26.39
N GLY A 325 -0.53 8.39 25.40
CA GLY A 325 -0.62 9.86 25.41
C GLY A 325 0.17 10.53 26.51
N GLY A 326 -0.14 11.80 26.77
CA GLY A 326 0.64 12.63 27.69
C GLY A 326 2.08 12.88 27.24
N VAL A 327 2.89 13.47 28.09
CA VAL A 327 4.32 13.76 27.84
C VAL A 327 5.18 13.04 28.90
N PRO A 328 5.98 12.03 28.53
CA PRO A 328 6.86 11.36 29.46
C PRO A 328 7.95 12.30 30.04
N PRO A 329 8.55 11.98 31.21
CA PRO A 329 8.32 10.77 32.00
C PRO A 329 7.01 10.78 32.78
N TYR A 330 6.49 9.59 33.07
CA TYR A 330 5.29 9.40 33.89
C TYR A 330 5.67 9.11 35.34
N ALA A 331 4.76 9.50 36.25
CA ALA A 331 4.82 9.14 37.65
C ALA A 331 3.55 8.41 38.07
N PHE A 332 3.69 7.25 38.70
CA PHE A 332 2.61 6.38 39.10
C PHE A 332 2.42 6.39 40.61
N ALA A 333 1.20 6.49 41.10
CA ALA A 333 0.87 6.46 42.52
C ALA A 333 -0.43 5.71 42.80
N VAL A 334 -0.48 4.95 43.88
CA VAL A 334 -1.73 4.48 44.47
C VAL A 334 -2.30 5.63 45.28
N THR A 335 -3.47 6.14 44.86
CA THR A 335 -4.11 7.33 45.46
C THR A 335 -5.31 7.00 46.35
N ALA A 336 -5.91 5.83 46.17
CA ALA A 336 -6.94 5.29 47.05
C ALA A 336 -6.85 3.77 47.07
N GLY A 337 -7.33 3.13 48.16
CA GLY A 337 -7.19 1.68 48.36
C GLY A 337 -5.76 1.25 48.67
N THR A 338 -5.49 -0.04 48.57
CA THR A 338 -4.17 -0.64 48.80
C THR A 338 -3.93 -1.76 47.78
N LEU A 339 -2.68 -1.98 47.42
CA LEU A 339 -2.29 -3.18 46.71
C LEU A 339 -2.44 -4.44 47.59
N PRO A 340 -2.61 -5.63 47.02
CA PRO A 340 -2.47 -6.88 47.75
C PRO A 340 -1.18 -6.95 48.54
N SER A 341 -1.23 -7.69 49.68
CA SER A 341 -0.08 -7.84 50.56
C SER A 341 1.17 -8.30 49.82
N GLN A 342 2.35 -7.72 50.18
CA GLN A 342 3.65 -7.97 49.54
C GLN A 342 3.78 -7.54 48.07
N LEU A 343 2.78 -6.91 47.47
CA LEU A 343 2.92 -6.28 46.15
C LEU A 343 3.27 -4.81 46.29
N ALA A 344 4.13 -4.31 45.40
CA ALA A 344 4.56 -2.93 45.36
C ALA A 344 4.48 -2.36 43.95
N LEU A 345 4.07 -1.10 43.85
CA LEU A 345 4.10 -0.29 42.62
C LEU A 345 5.42 0.42 42.48
N ASP A 346 6.10 0.26 41.36
CA ASP A 346 7.20 1.12 40.96
C ASP A 346 6.68 2.45 40.42
N ALA A 347 6.97 3.53 41.12
CA ALA A 347 6.45 4.85 40.79
C ALA A 347 6.98 5.44 39.48
N ALA A 348 8.05 4.91 38.91
CA ALA A 348 8.64 5.41 37.65
C ALA A 348 8.22 4.58 36.44
N THR A 349 7.93 3.29 36.62
CA THR A 349 7.68 2.37 35.52
C THR A 349 6.23 1.87 35.45
N GLY A 350 5.46 2.04 36.54
CA GLY A 350 4.11 1.49 36.65
C GLY A 350 4.06 -0.03 36.83
N ALA A 351 5.21 -0.66 37.08
CA ALA A 351 5.29 -2.09 37.35
C ALA A 351 4.77 -2.42 38.76
N ILE A 352 3.89 -3.41 38.87
CA ILE A 352 3.41 -3.95 40.14
C ILE A 352 4.04 -5.32 40.30
N THR A 353 4.89 -5.47 41.29
CA THR A 353 5.71 -6.69 41.52
C THR A 353 5.72 -7.11 42.98
N GLY A 354 5.99 -8.37 43.23
CA GLY A 354 6.11 -8.94 44.56
C GLY A 354 5.74 -10.42 44.60
N THR A 355 5.64 -10.99 45.79
CA THR A 355 5.15 -12.36 45.99
C THR A 355 4.04 -12.29 47.04
N PRO A 356 2.77 -12.35 46.61
CA PRO A 356 1.65 -12.20 47.54
C PRO A 356 1.60 -13.36 48.53
N ASP A 357 1.24 -13.06 49.77
CA ASP A 357 1.18 -14.01 50.88
C ASP A 357 -0.22 -14.20 51.46
N THR A 358 -1.23 -13.59 50.84
CA THR A 358 -2.60 -13.62 51.32
C THR A 358 -3.54 -13.79 50.11
N ILE A 359 -4.53 -14.68 50.24
CA ILE A 359 -5.62 -14.83 49.25
C ILE A 359 -6.61 -13.68 49.48
N GLU A 360 -6.70 -12.77 48.53
CA GLU A 360 -7.55 -11.58 48.64
C GLU A 360 -7.84 -10.95 47.28
N THR A 361 -8.87 -10.12 47.23
CA THR A 361 -9.12 -9.23 46.11
C THR A 361 -9.04 -7.80 46.62
N GLN A 362 -8.10 -7.04 46.07
CA GLN A 362 -7.96 -5.62 46.43
C GLN A 362 -8.31 -4.75 45.22
N SER A 363 -9.09 -3.70 45.51
CA SER A 363 -9.41 -2.65 44.55
C SER A 363 -8.72 -1.35 45.00
N PHE A 364 -8.08 -0.68 44.06
CA PHE A 364 -7.27 0.50 44.35
C PHE A 364 -7.29 1.46 43.14
N ASP A 365 -7.09 2.75 43.42
CA ASP A 365 -6.98 3.77 42.38
C ASP A 365 -5.50 4.02 42.06
N ILE A 366 -5.16 3.91 40.79
CA ILE A 366 -3.87 4.35 40.28
C ILE A 366 -4.05 5.69 39.60
N THR A 367 -3.28 6.67 40.04
CA THR A 367 -3.12 7.95 39.37
C THR A 367 -1.79 7.98 38.64
N VAL A 368 -1.83 8.27 37.35
CA VAL A 368 -0.66 8.56 36.53
C VAL A 368 -0.62 10.05 36.27
N THR A 369 0.56 10.64 36.49
CA THR A 369 0.84 12.04 36.18
C THR A 369 1.98 12.11 35.18
N ASP A 370 1.85 12.95 34.16
CA ASP A 370 2.89 13.18 33.17
C ASP A 370 3.79 14.38 33.51
N SER A 371 4.73 14.74 32.64
CA SER A 371 5.60 15.90 32.85
C SER A 371 4.92 17.25 32.61
N CYS A 372 3.70 17.26 32.07
CA CYS A 372 2.86 18.45 31.86
C CYS A 372 1.87 18.72 32.99
N PRO A 373 2.06 18.25 34.17
CA PRO A 373 1.25 17.90 35.31
C PRO A 373 -0.23 17.52 35.01
N ASP A 374 -0.48 16.96 33.82
CA ASP A 374 -1.77 16.32 33.55
C ASP A 374 -1.85 14.98 34.27
N SER A 375 -3.03 14.61 34.74
CA SER A 375 -3.21 13.36 35.50
C SER A 375 -4.49 12.64 35.09
N VAL A 376 -4.41 11.33 35.09
CA VAL A 376 -5.54 10.41 34.90
C VAL A 376 -5.58 9.40 36.04
N THR A 377 -6.76 9.03 36.47
CA THR A 377 -6.95 8.05 37.54
C THR A 377 -7.87 6.94 37.06
N GLU A 378 -7.49 5.70 37.30
CA GLU A 378 -8.28 4.51 36.99
C GLU A 378 -8.35 3.60 38.23
N THR A 379 -9.54 3.03 38.46
CA THR A 379 -9.75 2.05 39.51
C THR A 379 -9.44 0.65 38.97
N LEU A 380 -8.40 0.03 39.51
CA LEU A 380 -7.97 -1.31 39.13
C LEU A 380 -8.19 -2.29 40.27
N SER A 381 -8.20 -3.57 39.96
CA SER A 381 -8.26 -4.63 40.98
C SER A 381 -7.28 -5.75 40.64
N ILE A 382 -6.76 -6.38 41.70
CA ILE A 382 -5.97 -7.59 41.63
C ILE A 382 -6.59 -8.63 42.56
N THR A 383 -6.85 -9.81 42.03
CA THR A 383 -7.27 -10.98 42.81
C THR A 383 -6.09 -11.92 42.96
N ILE A 384 -5.77 -12.25 44.18
CA ILE A 384 -4.80 -13.31 44.53
C ILE A 384 -5.56 -14.58 44.81
N ASN A 385 -5.35 -15.55 43.97
CA ASN A 385 -5.99 -16.88 44.10
C ASN A 385 -5.11 -17.82 44.90
N ALA A 386 -5.73 -18.86 45.42
CA ALA A 386 -5.03 -20.04 45.94
C ALA A 386 -4.17 -20.68 44.83
N VAL A 387 -3.23 -21.50 45.21
CA VAL A 387 -2.51 -22.36 44.25
C VAL A 387 -3.55 -23.33 43.67
N SER A 388 -3.76 -23.29 42.38
CA SER A 388 -4.59 -24.30 41.73
C SER A 388 -3.75 -25.56 41.56
N LEU A 389 -4.14 -26.57 42.26
CA LEU A 389 -3.53 -27.90 42.18
C LEU A 389 -4.16 -28.64 40.99
N GLY A 390 -3.35 -28.92 39.99
CA GLY A 390 -3.79 -29.70 38.84
C GLY A 390 -4.06 -31.13 39.19
N ARG A 391 -4.67 -31.87 38.27
CA ARG A 391 -4.94 -33.30 38.39
C ARG A 391 -3.65 -34.11 38.55
N ASN A 392 -3.56 -34.93 39.60
CA ASN A 392 -2.37 -35.69 40.00
C ASN A 392 -2.73 -37.09 40.52
N ASP A 393 -3.17 -37.93 39.61
CA ASP A 393 -3.81 -39.26 39.86
C ASP A 393 -2.85 -40.36 40.37
N SER A 394 -1.66 -40.04 40.84
CA SER A 394 -0.71 -41.00 41.41
C SER A 394 0.41 -40.33 42.22
N VAL A 395 1.02 -41.09 43.10
CA VAL A 395 2.23 -40.63 43.85
C VAL A 395 3.33 -40.16 42.91
N ALA A 396 3.49 -40.77 41.73
CA ALA A 396 4.51 -40.37 40.75
C ALA A 396 4.21 -39.03 40.06
N THR A 397 2.96 -38.58 40.05
CA THR A 397 2.47 -37.33 39.52
C THR A 397 2.03 -36.34 40.61
N ALA A 398 2.26 -36.64 41.87
CA ALA A 398 1.87 -35.83 43.02
C ALA A 398 2.31 -34.38 42.88
N THR A 399 1.43 -33.44 43.16
CA THR A 399 1.74 -32.01 43.18
C THR A 399 2.51 -31.67 44.44
N THR A 400 3.74 -31.14 44.29
CA THR A 400 4.54 -30.68 45.43
C THR A 400 3.97 -29.41 46.00
N LEU A 401 3.60 -29.42 47.27
CA LEU A 401 3.10 -28.25 47.99
C LEU A 401 4.26 -27.50 48.63
N PRO A 402 4.30 -26.16 48.57
CA PRO A 402 5.40 -25.36 49.07
C PRO A 402 5.46 -25.23 50.60
N GLY A 403 4.57 -25.88 51.32
CA GLY A 403 4.52 -25.87 52.79
C GLY A 403 3.16 -25.50 53.36
N ASN A 404 3.14 -24.73 54.45
CA ASN A 404 1.87 -24.31 55.06
C ASN A 404 1.09 -23.39 54.13
N GLY A 405 -0.21 -23.58 53.99
CA GLY A 405 -1.07 -22.75 53.15
C GLY A 405 -2.43 -23.37 52.92
N THR A 406 -3.26 -22.58 52.23
CA THR A 406 -4.55 -23.05 51.70
C THR A 406 -4.42 -23.17 50.18
N TYR A 407 -4.77 -24.31 49.65
CA TYR A 407 -4.61 -24.63 48.23
C TYR A 407 -5.97 -25.01 47.67
N ALA A 408 -6.42 -24.27 46.66
CA ALA A 408 -7.66 -24.62 45.94
C ALA A 408 -7.41 -25.80 45.01
N ALA A 409 -8.23 -26.80 45.09
CA ALA A 409 -8.17 -27.99 44.25
C ALA A 409 -9.55 -28.43 43.78
N SER A 410 -9.58 -29.27 42.77
CA SER A 410 -10.85 -29.86 42.28
C SER A 410 -10.64 -31.30 41.91
N ILE A 411 -11.55 -32.13 42.34
CA ILE A 411 -11.70 -33.51 41.86
C ILE A 411 -12.69 -33.49 40.70
N SER A 412 -12.24 -33.85 39.52
CA SER A 412 -13.06 -33.82 38.28
C SER A 412 -13.05 -35.17 37.58
N PRO A 413 -14.20 -35.81 37.41
CA PRO A 413 -14.31 -37.12 36.75
C PRO A 413 -14.11 -37.04 35.22
N SER A 414 -13.89 -35.89 34.66
CA SER A 414 -13.80 -35.71 33.19
C SER A 414 -12.40 -35.94 32.66
N GLY A 415 -12.11 -37.12 32.14
CA GLY A 415 -10.91 -37.38 31.37
C GLY A 415 -10.32 -38.77 31.41
N HIS A 416 -10.88 -39.68 32.17
CA HIS A 416 -10.47 -41.09 32.08
C HIS A 416 -11.00 -41.72 30.77
N PRO A 417 -10.16 -42.33 29.93
CA PRO A 417 -10.60 -42.92 28.67
C PRO A 417 -11.37 -44.22 28.84
N ASN A 418 -11.53 -44.70 30.06
CA ASN A 418 -12.27 -45.93 30.36
C ASN A 418 -13.54 -45.61 31.16
N THR A 419 -14.64 -46.05 30.65
CA THR A 419 -16.02 -45.95 31.17
C THR A 419 -16.27 -46.70 32.48
N VAL A 420 -15.28 -46.89 33.31
CA VAL A 420 -15.42 -47.49 34.62
C VAL A 420 -15.37 -46.36 35.64
N LEU A 421 -16.38 -46.30 36.51
CA LEU A 421 -16.46 -45.39 37.65
C LEU A 421 -15.34 -45.74 38.64
N GLU A 422 -14.14 -45.27 38.38
CA GLU A 422 -13.09 -45.27 39.37
C GLU A 422 -13.15 -43.95 40.14
N PRO A 423 -12.97 -43.94 41.44
CA PRO A 423 -12.91 -42.70 42.20
C PRO A 423 -11.77 -41.84 41.67
N ASP A 424 -12.01 -40.54 41.57
CA ASP A 424 -10.96 -39.59 41.23
C ASP A 424 -10.05 -39.44 42.45
N GLU A 425 -8.75 -39.57 42.23
CA GLU A 425 -7.75 -39.58 43.27
C GLU A 425 -6.74 -38.48 43.06
N ASP A 426 -6.52 -37.62 44.05
CA ASP A 426 -5.51 -36.60 44.02
C ASP A 426 -4.36 -36.89 45.00
N TYR A 427 -3.12 -36.80 44.52
CA TYR A 427 -1.91 -36.96 45.33
C TYR A 427 -1.14 -35.66 45.47
N TYR A 428 -0.77 -35.29 46.70
CA TYR A 428 0.03 -34.13 47.01
C TYR A 428 1.28 -34.54 47.79
N GLU A 429 2.41 -33.91 47.48
CA GLU A 429 3.70 -34.15 48.11
C GLU A 429 4.06 -33.01 49.02
N ILE A 430 4.43 -33.29 50.28
CA ILE A 430 4.94 -32.33 51.25
C ILE A 430 6.28 -32.81 51.76
N ALA A 431 7.32 -31.96 51.68
CA ALA A 431 8.60 -32.21 52.30
C ALA A 431 8.68 -31.52 53.66
N THR A 432 9.05 -32.27 54.71
CA THR A 432 9.34 -31.72 56.03
C THR A 432 10.83 -31.72 56.26
N THR A 433 11.36 -30.71 56.94
CA THR A 433 12.81 -30.59 57.26
C THR A 433 13.14 -31.02 58.67
N ALA A 434 12.15 -31.10 59.55
CA ALA A 434 12.30 -31.48 60.97
C ALA A 434 11.08 -32.28 61.45
N ALA A 435 11.20 -32.83 62.66
CA ALA A 435 10.04 -33.47 63.30
C ALA A 435 8.93 -32.43 63.55
N SER A 436 7.75 -32.71 63.08
CA SER A 436 6.60 -31.78 63.13
C SER A 436 5.27 -32.56 63.16
N THR A 437 4.20 -31.92 63.63
CA THR A 437 2.85 -32.36 63.39
C THR A 437 2.33 -31.63 62.19
N VAL A 438 2.03 -32.34 61.12
CA VAL A 438 1.42 -31.77 59.92
C VAL A 438 -0.08 -32.00 60.00
N THR A 439 -0.83 -30.92 59.93
CA THR A 439 -2.28 -30.96 59.88
C THR A 439 -2.74 -30.81 58.44
N VAL A 440 -3.59 -31.70 58.01
CA VAL A 440 -4.24 -31.67 56.67
C VAL A 440 -5.74 -31.55 56.88
N ASP A 441 -6.32 -30.56 56.26
CA ASP A 441 -7.75 -30.26 56.38
C ASP A 441 -8.32 -30.03 54.97
N ILE A 442 -9.41 -30.72 54.64
CA ILE A 442 -10.15 -30.52 53.40
C ILE A 442 -11.39 -29.71 53.74
N ASN A 443 -11.46 -28.52 53.19
CA ASN A 443 -12.58 -27.62 53.41
C ASN A 443 -13.42 -27.52 52.13
N ALA A 444 -14.34 -28.43 51.96
CA ALA A 444 -15.25 -28.49 50.84
C ALA A 444 -16.46 -27.56 51.02
N ASP A 445 -16.87 -27.32 52.26
CA ASP A 445 -18.08 -26.57 52.60
C ASP A 445 -17.93 -25.06 52.30
N VAL A 446 -16.72 -24.50 52.42
CA VAL A 446 -16.43 -23.10 52.10
C VAL A 446 -16.74 -22.77 50.61
N ASN A 447 -16.58 -23.74 49.74
CA ASN A 447 -16.86 -23.60 48.30
C ASN A 447 -18.24 -24.11 47.90
N GLY A 448 -19.08 -24.56 48.88
CA GLY A 448 -20.41 -25.13 48.60
C GLY A 448 -20.36 -26.45 47.80
N SER A 449 -19.26 -27.17 47.90
CA SER A 449 -19.05 -28.45 47.22
C SER A 449 -19.72 -29.61 47.97
N PRO A 450 -20.41 -30.52 47.32
CA PRO A 450 -20.91 -31.75 47.92
C PRO A 450 -19.85 -32.88 47.93
N LEU A 451 -18.60 -32.54 48.18
CA LEU A 451 -17.49 -33.51 48.22
C LEU A 451 -17.60 -34.34 49.50
N ASP A 452 -17.61 -35.66 49.34
CA ASP A 452 -17.48 -36.63 50.43
C ASP A 452 -16.04 -37.16 50.34
N SER A 453 -15.13 -36.52 51.11
CA SER A 453 -13.68 -36.73 50.95
C SER A 453 -13.14 -37.70 51.99
N VAL A 454 -12.15 -38.46 51.59
CA VAL A 454 -11.30 -39.25 52.47
C VAL A 454 -9.86 -38.80 52.30
N ILE A 455 -9.17 -38.53 53.40
CA ILE A 455 -7.75 -38.20 53.40
C ILE A 455 -6.95 -39.40 53.85
N GLU A 456 -5.95 -39.78 53.09
CA GLU A 456 -4.97 -40.80 53.45
C GLU A 456 -3.55 -40.22 53.40
N ILE A 457 -2.70 -40.59 54.33
CA ILE A 457 -1.27 -40.33 54.23
C ILE A 457 -0.56 -41.58 53.76
N VAL A 458 0.12 -41.47 52.64
CA VAL A 458 0.82 -42.60 52.01
C VAL A 458 2.32 -42.33 51.88
N ASN A 459 3.10 -43.39 51.72
CA ASN A 459 4.52 -43.26 51.38
C ASN A 459 4.75 -43.13 49.87
N ALA A 460 6.00 -42.99 49.47
CA ALA A 460 6.39 -42.87 48.04
C ALA A 460 5.98 -44.05 47.14
N SER A 461 5.49 -45.13 47.71
CA SER A 461 4.96 -46.30 47.00
C SER A 461 3.44 -46.36 47.01
N GLY A 462 2.76 -45.33 47.51
CA GLY A 462 1.30 -45.29 47.64
C GLY A 462 0.76 -46.17 48.78
N VAL A 463 1.62 -46.63 49.72
CA VAL A 463 1.22 -47.47 50.85
C VAL A 463 0.93 -46.57 52.04
N GLN A 464 -0.25 -46.74 52.63
CA GLN A 464 -0.75 -46.01 53.79
C GLN A 464 0.21 -46.08 54.97
N LEU A 465 0.45 -44.96 55.62
CA LEU A 465 1.33 -44.85 56.81
C LEU A 465 0.54 -45.09 58.09
N ASN A 466 1.14 -45.81 59.05
CA ASN A 466 0.50 -46.21 60.32
C ASN A 466 0.92 -45.29 61.49
N THR A 467 1.34 -44.06 61.25
CA THR A 467 1.92 -43.17 62.30
C THR A 467 1.10 -41.88 62.49
N CYS A 468 -0.18 -41.89 62.21
CA CYS A 468 -1.05 -40.74 62.43
C CYS A 468 -1.54 -40.68 63.89
N VAL A 469 -1.66 -39.46 64.41
CA VAL A 469 -2.25 -39.16 65.72
C VAL A 469 -3.58 -38.46 65.44
N ALA A 470 -4.62 -39.21 65.39
CA ALA A 470 -5.96 -38.64 65.39
C ALA A 470 -6.55 -38.62 66.77
N PRO A 471 -7.37 -37.67 67.16
CA PRO A 471 -8.01 -37.64 68.49
C PRO A 471 -8.92 -38.80 68.76
N THR A 472 -9.30 -39.65 67.83
CA THR A 472 -10.25 -40.71 67.98
C THR A 472 -10.00 -42.00 67.15
N PHE A 473 -8.91 -42.08 66.31
CA PHE A 473 -8.74 -43.22 65.39
C PHE A 473 -7.57 -44.14 65.79
N THR A 474 -7.79 -45.44 65.66
CA THR A 474 -6.82 -46.48 65.96
C THR A 474 -6.19 -47.05 64.67
N SER A 475 -5.66 -46.26 63.81
CA SER A 475 -4.90 -46.67 62.59
C SER A 475 -5.77 -47.44 61.55
N PRO A 476 -5.64 -47.16 60.25
CA PRO A 476 -4.58 -46.49 59.51
C PRO A 476 -4.78 -44.97 59.40
N CYS A 477 -3.82 -44.26 58.83
CA CYS A 477 -3.87 -42.82 58.61
C CYS A 477 -4.83 -42.45 57.50
N PHE A 478 -6.11 -42.48 57.81
CA PHE A 478 -7.19 -41.99 56.96
C PHE A 478 -8.30 -41.39 57.84
N ASP A 479 -9.00 -40.46 57.32
CA ASP A 479 -10.19 -39.86 57.89
C ASP A 479 -11.31 -39.89 56.86
N ASP A 480 -12.46 -40.39 57.29
CA ASP A 480 -13.69 -40.51 56.50
C ASP A 480 -14.83 -40.02 57.41
N ASP A 481 -15.37 -38.88 57.10
CA ASP A 481 -16.43 -38.21 57.84
C ASP A 481 -17.79 -38.95 57.74
N GLU A 482 -17.93 -40.14 58.28
CA GLU A 482 -19.22 -40.86 58.31
C GLU A 482 -20.25 -40.28 59.32
N VAL A 483 -20.22 -39.00 59.65
CA VAL A 483 -21.30 -38.34 60.37
C VAL A 483 -22.37 -37.87 59.40
N LEU A 484 -23.31 -38.74 59.08
CA LEU A 484 -24.44 -38.43 58.22
C LEU A 484 -25.09 -37.08 58.57
N GLY A 485 -24.76 -36.04 57.82
CA GLY A 485 -25.58 -34.83 57.62
C GLY A 485 -25.16 -33.55 58.30
N VAL A 486 -23.92 -33.35 58.75
CA VAL A 486 -23.53 -32.11 59.42
C VAL A 486 -22.21 -31.52 58.94
N ASP A 487 -21.25 -32.28 58.44
CA ASP A 487 -19.99 -31.79 57.96
C ASP A 487 -19.40 -32.75 56.91
N LEU A 488 -18.90 -32.20 55.80
CA LEU A 488 -18.32 -32.98 54.70
C LEU A 488 -16.80 -32.77 54.60
N ASP A 489 -16.22 -32.17 55.62
CA ASP A 489 -14.81 -31.81 55.66
C ASP A 489 -14.00 -32.89 56.37
N SER A 490 -12.93 -33.36 55.75
CA SER A 490 -11.98 -34.31 56.33
C SER A 490 -10.81 -33.62 56.98
N PHE A 491 -10.42 -34.07 58.18
CA PHE A 491 -9.33 -33.49 58.94
C PHE A 491 -8.37 -34.56 59.45
N LEU A 492 -7.07 -34.41 59.21
CA LEU A 492 -6.07 -35.39 59.63
C LEU A 492 -4.80 -34.72 60.19
N GLU A 493 -4.32 -35.20 61.36
CA GLU A 493 -3.04 -34.82 61.93
C GLU A 493 -2.01 -35.95 61.81
N VAL A 494 -0.86 -35.62 61.24
CA VAL A 494 0.28 -36.52 61.03
C VAL A 494 1.48 -36.11 61.83
N GLN A 495 2.00 -37.00 62.68
CA GLN A 495 3.31 -36.74 63.34
C GLN A 495 4.45 -37.27 62.49
N VAL A 496 5.35 -36.34 62.11
CA VAL A 496 6.54 -36.64 61.33
C VAL A 496 7.75 -36.60 62.25
N SER A 497 8.49 -37.69 62.33
CA SER A 497 9.61 -37.84 63.30
C SER A 497 10.94 -37.24 62.84
N GLY A 498 11.00 -36.57 61.72
CA GLY A 498 12.22 -35.95 61.15
C GLY A 498 12.01 -35.47 59.71
N ALA A 499 13.09 -35.09 59.06
CA ALA A 499 13.03 -34.69 57.68
C ALA A 499 12.55 -35.87 56.78
N THR A 500 11.41 -35.72 56.14
CA THR A 500 10.83 -36.73 55.25
C THR A 500 9.85 -36.11 54.26
N THR A 501 9.48 -36.86 53.25
CA THR A 501 8.41 -36.52 52.33
C THR A 501 7.21 -37.37 52.64
N ILE A 502 6.05 -36.77 52.82
CA ILE A 502 4.77 -37.41 52.95
C ILE A 502 3.92 -37.11 51.72
N TYR A 503 3.06 -38.04 51.38
CA TYR A 503 2.10 -37.87 50.30
C TYR A 503 0.70 -37.88 50.91
N ILE A 504 -0.09 -36.90 50.53
CA ILE A 504 -1.51 -36.80 50.91
C ILE A 504 -2.29 -37.33 49.72
N HIS A 505 -3.14 -38.28 49.98
CA HIS A 505 -4.05 -38.87 49.03
C HIS A 505 -5.47 -38.46 49.39
N VAL A 506 -6.16 -37.80 48.49
CA VAL A 506 -7.53 -37.33 48.65
C VAL A 506 -8.39 -38.10 47.67
N VAL A 507 -9.46 -38.75 48.20
CA VAL A 507 -10.39 -39.59 47.41
C VAL A 507 -11.81 -39.10 47.62
N ASP A 508 -12.59 -38.99 46.55
CA ASP A 508 -14.04 -38.76 46.61
C ASP A 508 -14.79 -40.11 46.54
N PHE A 509 -15.44 -40.51 47.62
CA PHE A 509 -16.27 -41.70 47.66
C PHE A 509 -17.70 -41.50 47.17
N GLY A 510 -18.15 -40.26 47.00
CA GLY A 510 -19.47 -39.92 46.50
C GLY A 510 -19.64 -40.23 45.02
N SER A 511 -20.19 -41.36 44.68
CA SER A 511 -20.40 -41.87 43.31
C SER A 511 -21.38 -41.06 42.43
N ASN A 512 -21.59 -39.78 42.70
CA ASN A 512 -22.44 -38.92 41.91
C ASN A 512 -21.61 -38.04 41.00
N ALA A 513 -21.36 -38.50 39.79
CA ALA A 513 -20.75 -37.79 38.71
C ALA A 513 -21.34 -36.36 38.53
N ARG A 514 -20.77 -35.38 39.20
CA ARG A 514 -20.95 -33.96 38.88
C ARG A 514 -19.61 -33.42 38.49
N PRO A 515 -19.53 -32.66 37.43
CA PRO A 515 -18.29 -31.94 37.07
C PRO A 515 -18.00 -30.90 38.15
N ASP A 516 -16.72 -30.79 38.50
CA ASP A 516 -16.11 -29.68 39.23
C ASP A 516 -16.48 -29.65 40.75
N LYS A 517 -16.12 -30.69 41.49
CA LYS A 517 -16.10 -30.61 42.94
C LYS A 517 -14.83 -29.86 43.37
N LEU A 518 -15.03 -28.71 44.00
CA LEU A 518 -13.96 -27.84 44.49
C LEU A 518 -13.75 -28.06 45.97
N TYR A 519 -12.51 -28.07 46.42
CA TYR A 519 -12.14 -28.07 47.82
C TYR A 519 -10.90 -27.23 48.07
N ASP A 520 -10.76 -26.77 49.31
CA ASP A 520 -9.54 -26.14 49.78
C ASP A 520 -8.75 -27.14 50.63
N LEU A 521 -7.54 -27.49 50.20
CA LEU A 521 -6.61 -28.27 50.96
C LEU A 521 -5.79 -27.34 51.86
N VAL A 522 -6.03 -27.39 53.16
CA VAL A 522 -5.35 -26.54 54.13
C VAL A 522 -4.23 -27.31 54.83
N ILE A 523 -3.01 -26.85 54.67
CA ILE A 523 -1.82 -27.45 55.26
C ILE A 523 -1.22 -26.54 56.32
N SER A 524 -0.99 -27.08 57.51
CA SER A 524 -0.28 -26.33 58.57
C SER A 524 0.71 -27.22 59.31
N GLY A 525 1.61 -26.60 60.11
CA GLY A 525 2.57 -27.31 60.91
C GLY A 525 3.79 -27.88 60.17
N VAL A 526 3.98 -27.57 58.90
CA VAL A 526 5.16 -28.01 58.15
C VAL A 526 6.37 -27.15 58.57
N ASN A 527 7.44 -27.81 59.03
CA ASN A 527 8.71 -27.19 59.47
C ASN A 527 9.89 -27.69 58.62
#